data_eb4bfeb55215cdb7455deb9a915e9a55
#
_entry.id   eb4bfeb55215cdb7455deb9a915e9a55
#
_cell.length_a   1.000
_cell.length_b   1.000
_cell.length_c   1.000
_cell.angle_alpha   90.00
_cell.angle_beta   90.00
_cell.angle_gamma   90.00
#
_symmetry.space_group_name_H-M   'P 1'
#
loop_
_entity.id
_entity.type
_entity.pdbx_description
1 polymer ?
#
loop_
_entity_poly.entity_id
_entity_poly.type
_entity_poly.pdbx_seq_one_letter_code
_entity_poly.pdbx_strand_id
1 'polypeptide(L)'
;MLNRVVVTIDGLEYTVVSEDSPESIRRSANLVDENIAAVKQAAPLSSLSASVLAAMNLAESYYKALESTDNLRRQIKDYAEENGRLRAELNRLKRR
;
A
#
# COMPACT_ATOMS: atom_id res chain seq x y z
N MET A 1 12.89 8.49 17.82
CA MET A 1 12.15 9.57 18.50
C MET A 1 10.68 9.46 18.17
N LEU A 2 9.80 9.52 19.18
CA LEU A 2 8.36 9.44 18.95
C LEU A 2 7.81 10.80 18.53
N ASN A 3 7.01 10.78 17.48
CA ASN A 3 6.27 11.95 17.01
C ASN A 3 4.82 11.84 17.48
N ARG A 4 4.28 12.99 17.90
CA ARG A 4 2.90 13.10 18.34
C ARG A 4 2.17 14.02 17.37
N VAL A 5 1.19 13.47 16.65
CA VAL A 5 0.49 14.19 15.59
C VAL A 5 -1.00 14.10 15.81
N VAL A 6 -1.69 15.24 15.76
CA VAL A 6 -3.15 15.27 15.81
C VAL A 6 -3.68 15.12 14.39
N VAL A 7 -4.58 14.16 14.19
CA VAL A 7 -5.21 13.89 12.90
C VAL A 7 -6.72 13.92 13.07
N THR A 8 -7.42 14.27 12.00
CA THR A 8 -8.88 14.26 11.97
C THR A 8 -9.36 13.11 11.09
N ILE A 9 -10.12 12.20 11.67
CA ILE A 9 -10.70 11.06 10.96
C ILE A 9 -12.19 11.00 11.26
N ASP A 10 -12.99 10.99 10.22
CA ASP A 10 -14.47 10.97 10.33
C ASP A 10 -14.97 12.10 11.23
N GLY A 11 -14.38 13.29 11.10
CA GLY A 11 -14.78 14.47 11.86
C GLY A 11 -14.28 14.53 13.29
N LEU A 12 -13.55 13.52 13.77
CA LEU A 12 -13.04 13.46 15.13
C LEU A 12 -11.52 13.57 15.15
N GLU A 13 -11.00 14.24 16.18
CA GLU A 13 -9.57 14.40 16.35
C GLU A 13 -8.99 13.23 17.15
N TYR A 14 -7.86 12.75 16.68
CA TYR A 14 -7.08 11.69 17.35
C TYR A 14 -5.63 12.11 17.44
N THR A 15 -4.98 11.79 18.55
CA THR A 15 -3.56 11.98 18.70
C THR A 15 -2.85 10.65 18.42
N VAL A 16 -2.01 10.64 17.38
CA VAL A 16 -1.24 9.46 17.00
C VAL A 16 0.19 9.65 17.49
N VAL A 17 0.71 8.64 18.19
CA VAL A 17 2.10 8.61 18.64
C VAL A 17 2.80 7.49 17.89
N SER A 18 3.85 7.83 17.15
CA SER A 18 4.54 6.89 16.28
C SER A 18 5.98 7.33 16.04
N GLU A 19 6.84 6.38 15.66
CA GLU A 19 8.20 6.68 15.22
C GLU A 19 8.22 7.18 13.77
N ASP A 20 7.12 7.02 13.05
CA ASP A 20 7.00 7.52 11.68
C ASP A 20 7.02 9.04 11.63
N SER A 21 7.37 9.58 10.46
CA SER A 21 7.36 11.03 10.26
C SER A 21 5.95 11.59 10.36
N PRO A 22 5.78 12.86 10.80
CA PRO A 22 4.48 13.52 10.81
C PRO A 22 3.78 13.49 9.47
N GLU A 23 4.52 13.61 8.38
CA GLU A 23 4.01 13.55 7.01
C GLU A 23 3.42 12.19 6.68
N SER A 24 4.12 11.13 7.07
CA SER A 24 3.66 9.74 6.88
C SER A 24 2.40 9.46 7.71
N ILE A 25 2.37 9.95 8.96
CA ILE A 25 1.21 9.80 9.84
C ILE A 25 -0.02 10.50 9.22
N ARG A 26 0.14 11.73 8.74
CA ARG A 26 -0.96 12.48 8.11
C ARG A 26 -1.46 11.80 6.85
N ARG A 27 -0.56 11.30 6.04
CA ARG A 27 -0.93 10.59 4.81
C ARG A 27 -1.76 9.34 5.12
N SER A 28 -1.34 8.58 6.13
CA SER A 28 -2.07 7.39 6.57
C SER A 28 -3.46 7.76 7.10
N ALA A 29 -3.55 8.82 7.91
CA ALA A 29 -4.82 9.29 8.45
C ALA A 29 -5.77 9.75 7.33
N ASN A 30 -5.25 10.45 6.33
CA ASN A 30 -6.05 10.89 5.19
C ASN A 30 -6.61 9.70 4.40
N LEU A 31 -5.82 8.66 4.22
CA LEU A 31 -6.28 7.45 3.53
C LEU A 31 -7.42 6.77 4.29
N VAL A 32 -7.28 6.65 5.61
CA VAL A 32 -8.34 6.09 6.46
C VAL A 32 -9.61 6.94 6.37
N ASP A 33 -9.45 8.25 6.50
CA ASP A 33 -10.58 9.19 6.44
C ASP A 33 -11.33 9.10 5.11
N GLU A 34 -10.61 9.05 3.99
CA GLU A 34 -11.19 8.91 2.66
C GLU A 34 -11.96 7.59 2.51
N ASN A 35 -11.43 6.49 3.04
CA ASN A 35 -12.09 5.20 2.97
C ASN A 35 -13.38 5.18 3.80
N ILE A 36 -13.37 5.76 4.99
CA ILE A 36 -14.56 5.86 5.82
C ILE A 36 -15.64 6.69 5.12
N ALA A 37 -15.24 7.83 4.53
CA ALA A 37 -16.15 8.69 3.80
C ALA A 37 -16.79 7.97 2.60
N ALA A 38 -15.99 7.22 1.86
CA ALA A 38 -16.45 6.45 0.70
C ALA A 38 -17.49 5.38 1.11
N VAL A 39 -17.22 4.67 2.20
CA VAL A 39 -18.14 3.65 2.72
C VAL A 39 -19.46 4.29 3.16
N LYS A 40 -19.42 5.43 3.84
CA LYS A 40 -20.62 6.16 4.26
C LYS A 40 -21.44 6.69 3.10
N GLN A 41 -20.80 7.05 2.00
CA GLN A 41 -21.51 7.47 0.77
C GLN A 41 -22.22 6.29 0.11
N ALA A 42 -21.66 5.11 0.20
CA ALA A 42 -22.23 3.93 -0.44
C ALA A 42 -23.42 3.34 0.30
N ALA A 43 -23.52 3.53 1.63
CA ALA A 43 -24.57 2.97 2.44
C ALA A 43 -24.78 3.78 3.72
N PRO A 44 -26.01 3.82 4.28
CA PRO A 44 -26.30 4.52 5.53
C PRO A 44 -25.79 3.71 6.73
N LEU A 45 -24.52 3.84 7.04
CA LEU A 45 -23.86 3.10 8.11
C LEU A 45 -23.50 4.03 9.28
N SER A 46 -23.49 3.46 10.49
CA SER A 46 -22.92 4.15 11.64
C SER A 46 -21.42 4.36 11.45
N SER A 47 -20.83 5.31 12.19
CA SER A 47 -19.40 5.55 12.12
C SER A 47 -18.60 4.31 12.50
N LEU A 48 -19.06 3.52 13.48
CA LEU A 48 -18.38 2.29 13.86
C LEU A 48 -18.40 1.27 12.73
N SER A 49 -19.57 1.00 12.15
CA SER A 49 -19.68 0.04 11.05
C SER A 49 -18.89 0.50 9.82
N ALA A 50 -18.95 1.78 9.50
CA ALA A 50 -18.18 2.35 8.39
C ALA A 50 -16.69 2.19 8.62
N SER A 51 -16.22 2.40 9.85
CA SER A 51 -14.80 2.22 10.20
C SER A 51 -14.34 0.78 10.04
N VAL A 52 -15.17 -0.18 10.45
CA VAL A 52 -14.85 -1.61 10.29
C VAL A 52 -14.76 -1.98 8.81
N LEU A 53 -15.73 -1.55 8.01
CA LEU A 53 -15.69 -1.83 6.57
C LEU A 53 -14.52 -1.14 5.88
N ALA A 54 -14.19 0.09 6.26
CA ALA A 54 -13.03 0.79 5.74
C ALA A 54 -11.74 0.05 6.08
N ALA A 55 -11.62 -0.46 7.30
CA ALA A 55 -10.48 -1.27 7.72
C ALA A 55 -10.37 -2.55 6.89
N MET A 56 -11.48 -3.21 6.62
CA MET A 56 -11.51 -4.40 5.76
C MET A 56 -11.06 -4.08 4.34
N ASN A 57 -11.56 -2.97 3.78
CA ASN A 57 -11.17 -2.54 2.43
C ASN A 57 -9.67 -2.24 2.36
N LEU A 58 -9.12 -1.59 3.36
CA LEU A 58 -7.69 -1.30 3.44
C LEU A 58 -6.86 -2.58 3.57
N ALA A 59 -7.32 -3.54 4.37
CA ALA A 59 -6.66 -4.83 4.51
C ALA A 59 -6.65 -5.59 3.18
N GLU A 60 -7.77 -5.61 2.45
CA GLU A 60 -7.84 -6.23 1.13
C GLU A 60 -6.87 -5.57 0.15
N SER A 61 -6.81 -4.24 0.15
CA SER A 61 -5.87 -3.50 -0.69
C SER A 61 -4.42 -3.82 -0.35
N TYR A 62 -4.12 -3.98 0.92
CA TYR A 62 -2.80 -4.38 1.39
C TYR A 62 -2.40 -5.76 0.85
N TYR A 63 -3.29 -6.75 0.96
CA TYR A 63 -2.99 -8.09 0.45
C TYR A 63 -2.87 -8.13 -1.06
N LYS A 64 -3.70 -7.37 -1.78
CA LYS A 64 -3.57 -7.25 -3.24
C LYS A 64 -2.23 -6.62 -3.63
N ALA A 65 -1.78 -5.62 -2.89
CA ALA A 65 -0.49 -4.99 -3.13
C ALA A 65 0.67 -5.97 -2.89
N LEU A 66 0.57 -6.81 -1.86
CA LEU A 66 1.56 -7.86 -1.60
C LEU A 66 1.61 -8.87 -2.75
N GLU A 67 0.46 -9.33 -3.25
CA GLU A 67 0.40 -10.25 -4.38
C GLU A 67 1.01 -9.63 -5.64
N SER A 68 0.69 -8.36 -5.91
CA SER A 68 1.25 -7.64 -7.05
C SER A 68 2.77 -7.53 -6.94
N THR A 69 3.27 -7.25 -5.74
CA THR A 69 4.71 -7.17 -5.48
C THR A 69 5.39 -8.51 -5.75
N ASP A 70 4.80 -9.62 -5.27
CA ASP A 70 5.34 -10.96 -5.50
C ASP A 70 5.33 -11.31 -6.98
N ASN A 71 4.27 -10.97 -7.70
CA ASN A 71 4.18 -11.20 -9.14
C ASN A 71 5.26 -10.42 -9.90
N LEU A 72 5.45 -9.14 -9.54
CA LEU A 72 6.48 -8.31 -10.14
C LEU A 72 7.89 -8.85 -9.86
N ARG A 73 8.15 -9.33 -8.65
CA ARG A 73 9.43 -9.94 -8.30
C ARG A 73 9.72 -11.18 -9.14
N ARG A 74 8.70 -12.03 -9.37
CA ARG A 74 8.84 -13.20 -10.24
C ARG A 74 9.13 -12.78 -11.67
N GLN A 75 8.42 -11.77 -12.19
CA GLN A 75 8.65 -11.25 -13.52
C GLN A 75 10.07 -10.69 -13.68
N ILE A 76 10.55 -9.94 -12.69
CA ILE A 76 11.91 -9.41 -12.70
C ILE A 76 12.92 -10.56 -12.73
N LYS A 77 12.72 -11.58 -11.93
CA LYS A 77 13.58 -12.77 -11.91
C LYS A 77 13.59 -13.46 -13.26
N ASP A 78 12.42 -13.66 -13.86
CA ASP A 78 12.28 -14.31 -15.15
C ASP A 78 12.98 -13.50 -16.25
N TYR A 79 12.79 -12.19 -16.26
CA TYR A 79 13.46 -11.31 -17.23
C TYR A 79 14.98 -11.29 -17.02
N ALA A 80 15.44 -11.31 -15.77
CA ALA A 80 16.86 -11.35 -15.48
C ALA A 80 17.51 -12.65 -15.97
N GLU A 81 16.83 -13.78 -15.79
CA GLU A 81 17.30 -15.08 -16.28
C GLU A 81 17.33 -15.12 -17.81
N GLU A 82 16.27 -14.62 -18.45
CA GLU A 82 16.22 -14.53 -19.90
C GLU A 82 17.31 -13.60 -20.45
N ASN A 83 17.52 -12.47 -19.79
CA ASN A 83 18.54 -11.50 -20.18
C ASN A 83 19.94 -12.12 -20.09
N GLY A 84 20.21 -12.86 -19.01
CA GLY A 84 21.48 -13.58 -18.85
C GLY A 84 21.70 -14.62 -19.94
N ARG A 85 20.65 -15.37 -20.28
CA ARG A 85 20.70 -16.38 -21.35
C ARG A 85 20.97 -15.75 -22.71
N LEU A 86 20.29 -14.63 -23.00
CA LEU A 86 20.48 -13.92 -24.28
C LEU A 86 21.88 -13.32 -24.39
N ARG A 87 22.44 -12.81 -23.30
CA ARG A 87 23.81 -12.29 -23.28
C ARG A 87 24.82 -13.39 -23.51
N ALA A 88 24.63 -14.56 -22.92
CA ALA A 88 25.51 -15.71 -23.11
C ALA A 88 25.46 -16.16 -24.57
N GLU A 89 24.29 -16.20 -25.18
CA GLU A 89 24.16 -16.57 -26.59
C GLU A 89 24.79 -15.53 -27.51
N LEU A 90 24.62 -14.25 -27.23
CA LEU A 90 25.25 -13.18 -28.00
C LEU A 90 26.75 -13.26 -27.93
N ASN A 91 27.31 -13.51 -26.74
CA ASN A 91 28.77 -13.69 -26.59
C ASN A 91 29.26 -14.89 -27.35
N ARG A 92 28.50 -15.99 -27.36
CA ARG A 92 28.85 -17.18 -28.13
C ARG A 92 28.93 -16.87 -29.63
N LEU A 93 27.97 -16.09 -30.14
CA LEU A 93 27.93 -15.69 -31.54
C LEU A 93 29.10 -14.77 -31.89
N LYS A 94 29.48 -13.89 -30.99
CA LYS A 94 30.59 -12.97 -31.20
C LYS A 94 31.95 -13.66 -31.27
N ARG A 95 32.09 -14.85 -30.70
CA ARG A 95 33.32 -15.61 -30.67
C ARG A 95 33.57 -16.43 -31.94
N ARG A 96 32.63 -16.45 -32.83
CA ARG A 96 32.81 -17.16 -34.13
C ARG A 96 33.62 -16.34 -35.10
#